data_10e6caa2f51813c64342ce095150b0cb
#
_entry.id   10e6caa2f51813c64342ce095150b0cb
#
_cell.length_a   1.000
_cell.length_b   1.000
_cell.length_c   1.000
_cell.angle_alpha   90.00
_cell.angle_beta   90.00
_cell.angle_gamma   90.00
#
_symmetry.space_group_name_H-M   'P 1'
#
loop_
_entity.id
_entity.type
_entity.pdbx_description
1 polymer ?
#
loop_
_entity_poly.entity_id
_entity_poly.type
_entity_poly.pdbx_seq_one_letter_code
_entity_poly.pdbx_strand_id
1 'polypeptide(L)'
;MFDPAQLAALAAIHRLGSFEAAATDLHVTPSAISQRIKALEEATGALLLIRGQPCTATAAGLRLIRHHDDIALLTRQLAADLPGATPGP
;
A
#
# COMPACT_ATOMS: atom_id res chain seq x y z
N MET A 1 9.64 -9.46 -4.56
CA MET A 1 8.46 -10.30 -4.75
C MET A 1 7.19 -9.48 -4.86
N PHE A 2 6.87 -8.64 -3.90
CA PHE A 2 5.69 -7.79 -3.99
C PHE A 2 6.07 -6.39 -4.46
N ASP A 3 5.30 -5.86 -5.40
CA ASP A 3 5.54 -4.52 -5.93
C ASP A 3 5.24 -3.47 -4.85
N PRO A 4 6.20 -2.59 -4.51
CA PRO A 4 5.99 -1.54 -3.51
C PRO A 4 4.81 -0.62 -3.83
N ALA A 5 4.58 -0.31 -5.09
CA ALA A 5 3.45 0.55 -5.49
C ALA A 5 2.10 -0.12 -5.25
N GLN A 6 2.03 -1.45 -5.42
CA GLN A 6 0.82 -2.22 -5.14
C GLN A 6 0.55 -2.28 -3.63
N LEU A 7 1.58 -2.52 -2.83
CA LEU A 7 1.47 -2.52 -1.37
C LEU A 7 1.05 -1.15 -0.83
N ALA A 8 1.62 -0.09 -1.38
CA ALA A 8 1.27 1.28 -1.00
C ALA A 8 -0.20 1.60 -1.33
N ALA A 9 -0.70 1.12 -2.47
CA ALA A 9 -2.10 1.30 -2.84
C ALA A 9 -3.03 0.61 -1.84
N LEU A 10 -2.73 -0.63 -1.47
CA LEU A 10 -3.51 -1.39 -0.49
C LEU A 10 -3.54 -0.68 0.87
N ALA A 11 -2.38 -0.24 1.35
CA ALA A 11 -2.26 0.47 2.62
C ALA A 11 -3.06 1.78 2.61
N ALA A 12 -2.99 2.54 1.53
CA ALA A 12 -3.70 3.80 1.40
C ALA A 12 -5.22 3.61 1.37
N ILE A 13 -5.73 2.60 0.66
CA ILE A 13 -7.16 2.30 0.63
C ILE A 13 -7.67 1.95 2.03
N HIS A 14 -6.95 1.11 2.74
CA HIS A 14 -7.36 0.71 4.09
C HIS A 14 -7.35 1.90 5.05
N ARG A 15 -6.32 2.74 4.99
CA ARG A 15 -6.19 3.90 5.86
C ARG A 15 -7.23 4.98 5.56
N LEU A 16 -7.53 5.21 4.29
CA LEU A 16 -8.38 6.32 3.85
C LEU A 16 -9.82 5.92 3.55
N GLY A 17 -10.07 4.63 3.36
CA GLY A 17 -11.42 4.08 3.23
C GLY A 17 -11.99 4.04 1.82
N SER A 18 -11.28 4.53 0.80
CA SER A 18 -11.77 4.50 -0.58
C SER A 18 -10.64 4.50 -1.61
N PHE A 19 -10.95 4.02 -2.82
CA PHE A 19 -10.04 4.04 -3.96
C PHE A 19 -9.74 5.47 -4.40
N GLU A 20 -10.76 6.34 -4.41
CA GLU A 20 -10.58 7.74 -4.81
C GLU A 20 -9.64 8.47 -3.84
N ALA A 21 -9.84 8.30 -2.54
CA ALA A 21 -8.98 8.93 -1.55
C ALA A 21 -7.53 8.43 -1.65
N ALA A 22 -7.34 7.14 -1.88
CA ALA A 22 -6.01 6.56 -2.09
C ALA A 22 -5.35 7.11 -3.34
N ALA A 23 -6.10 7.25 -4.43
CA ALA A 23 -5.61 7.82 -5.69
C ALA A 23 -5.13 9.26 -5.49
N THR A 24 -5.91 10.08 -4.79
CA THR A 24 -5.53 11.45 -4.47
C THR A 24 -4.26 11.49 -3.63
N ASP A 25 -4.17 10.67 -2.60
CA ASP A 25 -3.02 10.59 -1.69
C ASP A 25 -1.74 10.20 -2.43
N LEU A 26 -1.84 9.25 -3.36
CA LEU A 26 -0.70 8.71 -4.10
C LEU A 26 -0.45 9.41 -5.43
N HIS A 27 -1.22 10.44 -5.77
CA HIS A 27 -1.09 11.22 -6.99
C HIS A 27 -1.21 10.38 -8.27
N VAL A 28 -2.16 9.46 -8.28
CA VAL A 28 -2.49 8.61 -9.43
C VAL A 28 -3.99 8.61 -9.67
N THR A 29 -4.44 7.94 -10.74
CA THR A 29 -5.87 7.82 -11.03
C THR A 29 -6.51 6.69 -10.23
N PRO A 30 -7.82 6.73 -9.95
CA PRO A 30 -8.52 5.60 -9.34
C PRO A 30 -8.39 4.32 -10.17
N SER A 31 -8.34 4.42 -11.49
CA SER A 31 -8.13 3.28 -12.37
C SER A 31 -6.76 2.63 -12.14
N ALA A 32 -5.71 3.43 -11.93
CA ALA A 32 -4.38 2.92 -11.62
C ALA A 32 -4.37 2.18 -10.28
N ILE A 33 -5.06 2.71 -9.27
CA ILE A 33 -5.22 2.05 -7.96
C ILE A 33 -5.93 0.70 -8.14
N SER A 34 -7.03 0.67 -8.90
CA SER A 34 -7.78 -0.56 -9.17
C SER A 34 -6.90 -1.62 -9.83
N GLN A 35 -6.09 -1.22 -10.82
CA GLN A 35 -5.18 -2.14 -11.51
C GLN A 35 -4.12 -2.70 -10.59
N ARG A 36 -3.56 -1.87 -9.69
CA ARG A 36 -2.55 -2.29 -8.71
C ARG A 36 -3.12 -3.32 -7.75
N ILE A 37 -4.34 -3.10 -7.25
CA ILE A 37 -5.00 -4.04 -6.34
C ILE A 37 -5.29 -5.36 -7.05
N LYS A 38 -5.82 -5.29 -8.28
CA LYS A 38 -6.10 -6.49 -9.06
C LYS A 38 -4.83 -7.33 -9.27
N ALA A 39 -3.73 -6.69 -9.65
CA ALA A 39 -2.46 -7.37 -9.84
C ALA A 39 -1.95 -8.01 -8.55
N LEU A 40 -2.09 -7.35 -7.42
CA LEU A 40 -1.68 -7.87 -6.12
C LEU A 40 -2.55 -9.06 -5.69
N GLU A 41 -3.86 -8.98 -5.90
CA GLU A 41 -4.77 -10.11 -5.63
C GLU A 41 -4.46 -11.30 -6.51
N GLU A 42 -4.15 -11.08 -7.79
CA GLU A 42 -3.74 -12.16 -8.69
C GLU A 42 -2.42 -12.79 -8.25
N ALA A 43 -1.46 -11.99 -7.83
CA ALA A 43 -0.15 -12.48 -7.39
C ALA A 43 -0.23 -13.27 -6.09
N THR A 44 -1.13 -12.91 -5.18
CA THR A 44 -1.27 -13.58 -3.87
C THR A 44 -2.31 -14.70 -3.88
N GLY A 45 -3.22 -14.71 -4.85
CA GLY A 45 -4.32 -15.66 -4.89
C GLY A 45 -5.36 -15.43 -3.81
N ALA A 46 -5.43 -14.24 -3.24
CA ALA A 46 -6.33 -13.92 -2.14
C ALA A 46 -7.07 -12.60 -2.38
N LEU A 47 -8.28 -12.50 -1.84
CA LEU A 47 -8.99 -11.21 -1.76
C LEU A 47 -8.33 -10.39 -0.66
N LEU A 48 -8.01 -9.14 -0.97
CA LEU A 48 -7.27 -8.27 -0.06
C LEU A 48 -8.12 -7.15 0.53
N LEU A 49 -9.29 -6.89 -0.07
CA LEU A 49 -10.18 -5.82 0.35
C LEU A 49 -11.62 -6.30 0.50
N ILE A 50 -12.30 -5.73 1.49
CA ILE A 50 -13.74 -5.84 1.67
C ILE A 50 -14.34 -4.54 1.15
N ARG A 51 -15.10 -4.62 0.06
CA ARG A 51 -15.75 -3.46 -0.54
C ARG A 51 -16.84 -2.96 0.38
N GLY A 52 -16.92 -1.64 0.54
CA GLY A 52 -17.91 -1.03 1.39
C GLY A 52 -17.55 0.42 1.69
N GLN A 53 -18.26 0.99 2.63
CA GLN A 53 -18.03 2.35 3.13
C GLN A 53 -17.85 2.30 4.65
N PRO A 54 -16.58 2.28 5.13
CA PRO A 54 -15.35 2.36 4.35
C PRO A 54 -14.92 1.04 3.73
N CYS A 55 -14.11 1.10 2.69
CA CYS A 55 -13.40 -0.06 2.15
C CYS A 55 -12.27 -0.43 3.12
N THR A 56 -12.19 -1.70 3.51
CA THR A 56 -11.23 -2.15 4.51
C THR A 56 -10.49 -3.39 4.01
N ALA A 57 -9.33 -3.69 4.63
CA ALA A 57 -8.55 -4.85 4.26
C ALA A 57 -9.10 -6.14 4.89
N THR A 58 -8.98 -7.24 4.14
CA THR A 58 -9.18 -8.59 4.69
C THR A 58 -8.02 -8.96 5.62
N ALA A 59 -8.09 -10.11 6.28
CA ALA A 59 -6.98 -10.61 7.09
C ALA A 59 -5.70 -10.74 6.25
N ALA A 60 -5.81 -11.26 5.01
CA ALA A 60 -4.67 -11.36 4.09
C ALA A 60 -4.15 -9.95 3.73
N GLY A 61 -5.05 -9.00 3.46
CA GLY A 61 -4.68 -7.62 3.19
C GLY A 61 -3.94 -6.98 4.34
N LEU A 62 -4.40 -7.18 5.58
CA LEU A 62 -3.73 -6.65 6.78
C LEU A 62 -2.32 -7.20 6.94
N ARG A 63 -2.09 -8.47 6.61
CA ARG A 63 -0.76 -9.07 6.66
C ARG A 63 0.19 -8.39 5.66
N LEU A 64 -0.28 -8.09 4.46
CA LEU A 64 0.52 -7.39 3.46
C LEU A 64 0.78 -5.93 3.87
N ILE A 65 -0.20 -5.26 4.45
CA ILE A 65 -0.04 -3.89 4.94
C ILE A 65 1.01 -3.84 6.05
N ARG A 66 0.98 -4.81 6.98
CA ARG A 66 1.99 -4.90 8.03
C ARG A 66 3.39 -5.06 7.46
N HIS A 67 3.54 -5.91 6.44
CA HIS A 67 4.82 -6.08 5.75
C HIS A 67 5.28 -4.76 5.12
N HIS A 68 4.38 -4.06 4.45
CA HIS A 68 4.66 -2.74 3.88
C HIS A 68 5.13 -1.74 4.95
N ASP A 69 4.43 -1.68 6.06
CA ASP A 69 4.77 -0.77 7.17
C ASP A 69 6.11 -1.10 7.79
N ASP A 70 6.42 -2.40 7.95
CA ASP A 70 7.69 -2.86 8.49
C ASP A 70 8.86 -2.47 7.58
N ILE A 71 8.71 -2.63 6.26
CA ILE A 71 9.72 -2.21 5.28
C ILE A 71 9.92 -0.70 5.35
N ALA A 72 8.84 0.07 5.41
CA ALA A 72 8.93 1.53 5.50
C ALA A 72 9.68 1.97 6.76
N LEU A 73 9.42 1.32 7.89
CA LEU A 73 10.12 1.60 9.14
C LEU A 73 11.61 1.27 9.02
N LEU A 74 11.95 0.09 8.50
CA LEU A 74 13.35 -0.32 8.34
C LEU A 74 14.09 0.62 7.39
N THR A 75 13.45 1.05 6.32
CA THR A 75 14.05 2.01 5.39
C THR A 75 14.33 3.35 6.06
N ARG A 76 13.41 3.86 6.88
CA ARG A 76 13.61 5.12 7.62
C ARG A 76 14.73 4.99 8.63
N GLN A 77 14.83 3.85 9.33
CA GLN A 77 15.91 3.61 10.29
C GLN A 77 17.28 3.59 9.59
N LEU A 78 17.37 2.91 8.46
CA LEU A 78 18.59 2.87 7.66
C LEU A 78 18.98 4.26 7.19
N ALA A 79 18.04 5.04 6.67
CA ALA A 79 18.29 6.40 6.20
C ALA A 79 18.80 7.30 7.32
N ALA A 80 18.30 7.14 8.54
CA ALA A 80 18.75 7.90 9.70
C ALA A 80 20.19 7.54 10.11
N ASP A 81 20.61 6.29 9.86
CA ASP A 81 21.94 5.81 10.22
C ASP A 81 23.02 6.19 9.19
N LEU A 82 22.64 6.55 7.98
CA LEU A 82 23.58 6.85 6.90
C LEU A 82 23.70 8.35 6.68
N PRO A 83 24.92 8.92 6.89
CA PRO A 83 25.17 10.35 6.70
C PRO A 83 24.97 10.75 5.26
N GLY A 84 24.17 11.25 4.70
CA GLY A 84 23.97 11.59 3.29
C GLY A 84 22.81 10.87 2.64
N ALA A 85 22.19 9.91 3.33
CA ALA A 85 20.93 9.32 2.91
C ALA A 85 19.79 10.19 3.42
N THR A 86 19.53 11.32 2.75
CA THR A 86 18.35 12.09 3.07
C THR A 86 17.14 11.41 2.41
N PRO A 87 16.11 11.08 3.17
CA PRO A 87 14.85 10.68 2.54
C PRO A 87 14.43 11.82 1.62
N GLY A 88 14.03 11.48 0.40
CA GLY A 88 13.53 12.45 -0.55
C GLY A 88 12.37 13.25 0.05
N PRO A 89 12.12 14.43 -0.47
CA PRO A 89 11.02 15.25 0.02
C PRO A 89 9.68 14.55 -0.12
#